data_299f9f9cff03caf496c73a62eff074f1
#
_entry.id   299f9f9cff03caf496c73a62eff074f1
#
_cell.length_a   1.000
_cell.length_b   1.000
_cell.length_c   1.000
_cell.angle_alpha   90.00
_cell.angle_beta   90.00
_cell.angle_gamma   90.00
#
_symmetry.space_group_name_H-M   'P 1'
#
loop_
_entity.id
_entity.type
_entity.pdbx_description
1 polymer ?
#
loop_
_entity_poly.entity_id
_entity_poly.type
_entity_poly.pdbx_seq_one_letter_code
_entity_poly.pdbx_strand_id
1 'polypeptide(L)'
;RLDYEFGSIEGYYPSDRRNKINLYTKVSKIYDSKGYFTGYALINIDNTERIDALSRICDFENFFLLISDYAKVGYAKLNLLDKKGYAIKQWYKNMGEDENASLPEVVEVYGKMHPEDRKQMLDFFYKARLGKVKDFKGEMRILRPGTKDQWNWIRTNVVVNQFKPENGVIELIGINYDIT
;
A
#
# COMPACT_ATOMS: atom_id res chain seq x y z
N ARG A 1 -32.77 22.56 -8.34
CA ARG A 1 -31.87 22.21 -9.48
C ARG A 1 -31.47 20.77 -9.32
N LEU A 2 -31.98 19.87 -10.17
CA LEU A 2 -31.53 18.47 -10.18
C LEU A 2 -30.46 18.36 -11.26
N ASP A 3 -29.21 18.22 -10.82
CA ASP A 3 -28.08 17.85 -11.67
C ASP A 3 -27.98 16.33 -11.72
N TYR A 4 -27.85 15.77 -12.90
CA TYR A 4 -27.68 14.33 -13.10
C TYR A 4 -26.22 14.06 -13.45
N GLU A 5 -25.60 13.17 -12.68
CA GLU A 5 -24.28 12.63 -13.01
C GLU A 5 -24.47 11.24 -13.62
N PHE A 6 -23.93 11.05 -14.81
CA PHE A 6 -23.85 9.74 -15.44
C PHE A 6 -22.43 9.22 -15.23
N GLY A 7 -22.33 7.93 -14.93
CA GLY A 7 -21.02 7.26 -14.79
C GLY A 7 -20.22 7.24 -16.09
N SER A 8 -19.05 6.60 -16.04
CA SER A 8 -18.16 6.47 -17.18
C SER A 8 -18.84 5.76 -18.35
N ILE A 9 -18.72 6.34 -19.53
CA ILE A 9 -19.20 5.79 -20.80
C ILE A 9 -17.98 5.47 -21.64
N GLU A 10 -17.88 4.24 -22.16
CA GLU A 10 -16.88 3.90 -23.15
C GLU A 10 -17.23 4.53 -24.50
N GLY A 11 -16.26 5.15 -25.13
CA GLY A 11 -16.38 5.75 -26.46
C GLY A 11 -15.15 5.49 -27.32
N TYR A 12 -15.16 6.05 -28.52
CA TYR A 12 -14.03 5.98 -29.44
C TYR A 12 -13.71 7.39 -29.93
N TYR A 13 -12.43 7.66 -30.18
CA TYR A 13 -12.04 8.90 -30.86
C TYR A 13 -12.67 8.96 -32.23
N PRO A 14 -13.22 10.11 -32.64
CA PRO A 14 -13.90 10.25 -33.93
C PRO A 14 -13.01 9.92 -35.13
N SER A 15 -11.71 10.16 -35.01
CA SER A 15 -10.70 9.95 -36.05
C SER A 15 -10.11 8.54 -36.08
N ASP A 16 -10.22 7.80 -34.99
CA ASP A 16 -9.65 6.45 -34.88
C ASP A 16 -10.51 5.54 -33.99
N ARG A 17 -11.33 4.69 -34.62
CA ARG A 17 -12.21 3.75 -33.92
C ARG A 17 -11.45 2.63 -33.16
N ARG A 18 -10.13 2.55 -33.32
CA ARG A 18 -9.31 1.55 -32.59
C ARG A 18 -8.95 2.02 -31.18
N ASN A 19 -8.99 3.33 -30.93
CA ASN A 19 -8.66 3.91 -29.64
C ASN A 19 -9.93 4.14 -28.81
N LYS A 20 -10.16 3.31 -27.81
CA LYS A 20 -11.23 3.50 -26.83
C LYS A 20 -10.95 4.72 -25.97
N ILE A 21 -11.99 5.45 -25.64
CA ILE A 21 -11.96 6.54 -24.66
C ILE A 21 -12.97 6.26 -23.55
N ASN A 22 -12.63 6.67 -22.34
CA ASN A 22 -13.51 6.63 -21.18
C ASN A 22 -13.96 8.04 -20.83
N LEU A 23 -15.24 8.36 -21.08
CA LEU A 23 -15.80 9.66 -20.82
C LEU A 23 -16.58 9.66 -19.49
N TYR A 24 -16.31 10.63 -18.65
CA TYR A 24 -17.21 11.01 -17.57
C TYR A 24 -18.10 12.15 -18.04
N THR A 25 -19.40 11.91 -18.08
CA THR A 25 -20.38 12.88 -18.58
C THR A 25 -21.24 13.40 -17.44
N LYS A 26 -21.27 14.72 -17.27
CA LYS A 26 -22.17 15.42 -16.36
C LYS A 26 -23.19 16.19 -17.19
N VAL A 27 -24.48 16.01 -16.87
CA VAL A 27 -25.60 16.66 -17.55
C VAL A 27 -26.31 17.58 -16.56
N SER A 28 -26.47 18.85 -16.93
CA SER A 28 -27.18 19.86 -16.14
C SER A 28 -28.29 20.52 -16.96
N LYS A 29 -29.44 20.77 -16.34
CA LYS A 29 -30.53 21.53 -16.97
C LYS A 29 -30.18 23.02 -16.99
N ILE A 30 -30.43 23.67 -18.11
CA ILE A 30 -30.26 25.12 -18.29
C ILE A 30 -31.66 25.78 -18.27
N TYR A 31 -31.76 26.89 -17.56
CA TYR A 31 -32.95 27.72 -17.49
C TYR A 31 -32.61 29.18 -17.87
N ASP A 32 -33.54 29.87 -18.48
CA ASP A 32 -33.39 31.29 -18.77
C ASP A 32 -33.53 32.16 -17.48
N SER A 33 -33.40 33.48 -17.64
CA SER A 33 -33.53 34.44 -16.55
C SER A 33 -34.91 34.48 -15.92
N LYS A 34 -35.92 33.97 -16.62
CA LYS A 34 -37.35 33.89 -16.17
C LYS A 34 -37.65 32.52 -15.56
N GLY A 35 -36.68 31.57 -15.54
CA GLY A 35 -36.86 30.24 -14.97
C GLY A 35 -37.44 29.20 -15.94
N TYR A 36 -37.59 29.51 -17.23
CA TYR A 36 -38.04 28.54 -18.22
C TYR A 36 -36.87 27.63 -18.67
N PHE A 37 -37.17 26.35 -18.79
CA PHE A 37 -36.20 25.37 -19.30
C PHE A 37 -35.82 25.68 -20.74
N THR A 38 -34.52 25.78 -21.02
CA THR A 38 -33.98 26.12 -22.34
C THR A 38 -33.17 24.97 -22.97
N GLY A 39 -32.71 24.00 -22.15
CA GLY A 39 -31.94 22.90 -22.67
C GLY A 39 -31.07 22.19 -21.62
N TYR A 40 -30.09 21.46 -22.11
CA TYR A 40 -29.11 20.74 -21.28
C TYR A 40 -27.69 21.23 -21.58
N ALA A 41 -26.88 21.38 -20.55
CA ALA A 41 -25.44 21.47 -20.68
C ALA A 41 -24.82 20.09 -20.45
N LEU A 42 -23.92 19.67 -21.31
CA LEU A 42 -23.13 18.45 -21.17
C LEU A 42 -21.67 18.82 -21.00
N ILE A 43 -21.05 18.27 -19.96
CA ILE A 43 -19.62 18.35 -19.74
C ILE A 43 -19.08 16.93 -19.88
N ASN A 44 -18.20 16.72 -20.85
CA ASN A 44 -17.53 15.45 -21.07
C ASN A 44 -16.06 15.63 -20.67
N ILE A 45 -15.61 14.77 -19.77
CA ILE A 45 -14.21 14.72 -19.33
C ILE A 45 -13.63 13.39 -19.79
N ASP A 46 -12.56 13.45 -20.55
CA ASP A 46 -11.81 12.24 -20.94
C ASP A 46 -11.02 11.77 -19.72
N ASN A 47 -11.38 10.60 -19.22
CA ASN A 47 -10.74 9.94 -18.07
C ASN A 47 -9.89 8.74 -18.50
N THR A 48 -9.61 8.57 -19.78
CA THR A 48 -8.94 7.38 -20.31
C THR A 48 -7.58 7.17 -19.65
N GLU A 49 -6.72 8.17 -19.63
CA GLU A 49 -5.39 8.05 -18.99
C GLU A 49 -5.47 7.69 -17.51
N ARG A 50 -6.45 8.27 -16.81
CA ARG A 50 -6.65 7.98 -15.38
C ARG A 50 -7.10 6.54 -15.14
N ILE A 51 -8.02 6.05 -15.94
CA ILE A 51 -8.54 4.68 -15.84
C ILE A 51 -7.45 3.68 -16.21
N ASP A 52 -6.70 3.94 -17.27
CA ASP A 52 -5.58 3.10 -17.70
C ASP A 52 -4.47 3.05 -16.63
N ALA A 53 -4.15 4.19 -16.01
CA ALA A 53 -3.18 4.24 -14.92
C ALA A 53 -3.65 3.43 -13.71
N LEU A 54 -4.93 3.54 -13.32
CA LEU A 54 -5.51 2.77 -12.23
C LEU A 54 -5.52 1.27 -12.54
N SER A 55 -5.85 0.89 -13.78
CA SER A 55 -5.80 -0.52 -14.22
C SER A 55 -4.38 -1.09 -14.10
N ARG A 56 -3.37 -0.36 -14.58
CA ARG A 56 -1.96 -0.79 -14.46
C ARG A 56 -1.52 -0.94 -13.00
N ILE A 57 -1.95 -0.04 -12.11
CA ILE A 57 -1.66 -0.14 -10.68
C ILE A 57 -2.30 -1.42 -10.11
N CYS A 58 -3.57 -1.67 -10.41
CA CYS A 58 -4.29 -2.87 -9.96
C CYS A 58 -3.63 -4.16 -10.49
N ASP A 59 -3.24 -4.20 -11.75
CA ASP A 59 -2.54 -5.34 -12.35
C ASP A 59 -1.19 -5.59 -11.67
N PHE A 60 -0.45 -4.52 -11.37
CA PHE A 60 0.82 -4.60 -10.65
C PHE A 60 0.63 -5.10 -9.21
N GLU A 61 -0.39 -4.62 -8.50
CA GLU A 61 -0.73 -5.07 -7.15
C GLU A 61 -1.08 -6.57 -7.16
N ASN A 62 -1.92 -7.02 -8.07
CA ASN A 62 -2.29 -8.42 -8.21
C ASN A 62 -1.08 -9.31 -8.53
N PHE A 63 -0.22 -8.87 -9.44
CA PHE A 63 1.02 -9.56 -9.78
C PHE A 63 1.97 -9.65 -8.58
N PHE A 64 2.11 -8.55 -7.84
CA PHE A 64 2.93 -8.52 -6.64
C PHE A 64 2.41 -9.47 -5.55
N LEU A 65 1.09 -9.51 -5.31
CA LEU A 65 0.49 -10.42 -4.34
C LEU A 65 0.67 -11.89 -4.75
N LEU A 66 0.54 -12.19 -6.05
CA LEU A 66 0.77 -13.55 -6.57
C LEU A 66 2.22 -13.99 -6.35
N ILE A 67 3.19 -13.13 -6.69
CA ILE A 67 4.62 -13.42 -6.46
C ILE A 67 4.89 -13.58 -4.95
N SER A 68 4.33 -12.70 -4.14
CA SER A 68 4.48 -12.74 -2.69
C SER A 68 4.01 -14.07 -2.10
N ASP A 69 2.85 -14.55 -2.51
CA ASP A 69 2.32 -15.83 -2.04
C ASP A 69 3.16 -17.02 -2.54
N TYR A 70 3.57 -16.99 -3.80
CA TYR A 70 4.40 -18.06 -4.41
C TYR A 70 5.80 -18.12 -3.79
N ALA A 71 6.50 -16.99 -3.71
CA ALA A 71 7.85 -16.88 -3.20
C ALA A 71 7.92 -16.77 -1.67
N LYS A 72 6.77 -16.75 -0.97
CA LYS A 72 6.67 -16.58 0.49
C LYS A 72 7.34 -15.30 0.99
N VAL A 73 7.32 -14.25 0.16
CA VAL A 73 7.88 -12.93 0.50
C VAL A 73 6.81 -12.05 1.12
N GLY A 74 7.01 -11.64 2.35
CA GLY A 74 6.18 -10.68 3.04
C GLY A 74 6.65 -9.25 2.78
N TYR A 75 5.72 -8.30 2.77
CA TYR A 75 5.97 -6.87 2.62
C TYR A 75 5.26 -6.10 3.72
N ALA A 76 5.94 -5.12 4.30
CA ALA A 76 5.35 -4.17 5.23
C ALA A 76 5.87 -2.75 4.97
N LYS A 77 5.02 -1.78 5.23
CA LYS A 77 5.31 -0.35 5.18
C LYS A 77 4.85 0.27 6.48
N LEU A 78 5.73 1.03 7.14
CA LEU A 78 5.48 1.59 8.47
C LEU A 78 6.09 2.98 8.59
N ASN A 79 5.35 3.94 9.13
CA ASN A 79 5.93 5.19 9.62
C ASN A 79 6.37 5.04 11.09
N LEU A 80 7.65 5.24 11.36
CA LEU A 80 8.22 5.06 12.71
C LEU A 80 7.72 6.06 13.76
N LEU A 81 7.17 7.21 13.35
CA LEU A 81 6.78 8.26 14.28
C LEU A 81 5.36 8.07 14.82
N ASP A 82 4.40 7.82 13.93
CA ASP A 82 2.99 7.62 14.30
C ASP A 82 2.56 6.15 14.28
N LYS A 83 3.48 5.25 13.90
CA LYS A 83 3.30 3.79 13.83
C LYS A 83 2.20 3.33 12.86
N LYS A 84 1.76 4.21 11.97
CA LYS A 84 0.80 3.86 10.92
C LYS A 84 1.49 3.16 9.78
N GLY A 85 0.78 2.19 9.22
CA GLY A 85 1.30 1.41 8.11
C GLY A 85 0.38 0.26 7.74
N TYR A 86 0.88 -0.59 6.87
CA TYR A 86 0.20 -1.83 6.50
C TYR A 86 1.22 -2.91 6.17
N ALA A 87 0.79 -4.15 6.25
CA ALA A 87 1.55 -5.30 5.78
C ALA A 87 0.63 -6.25 5.01
N ILE A 88 1.21 -6.97 4.06
CA ILE A 88 0.47 -8.02 3.35
C ILE A 88 0.39 -9.29 4.20
N LYS A 89 -0.61 -10.13 3.92
CA LYS A 89 -0.85 -11.41 4.58
C LYS A 89 0.41 -12.25 4.82
N GLN A 90 1.26 -12.38 3.80
CA GLN A 90 2.45 -13.18 3.86
C GLN A 90 3.47 -12.66 4.87
N TRP A 91 3.51 -11.34 5.10
CA TRP A 91 4.39 -10.76 6.11
C TRP A 91 4.02 -11.25 7.52
N TYR A 92 2.73 -11.22 7.85
CA TYR A 92 2.23 -11.73 9.14
C TYR A 92 2.50 -13.24 9.31
N LYS A 93 2.24 -14.02 8.27
CA LYS A 93 2.52 -15.46 8.28
C LYS A 93 3.98 -15.76 8.59
N ASN A 94 4.91 -15.04 7.93
CA ASN A 94 6.34 -15.20 8.16
C ASN A 94 6.73 -14.81 9.59
N MET A 95 6.06 -13.83 10.18
CA MET A 95 6.25 -13.41 11.58
C MET A 95 5.53 -14.32 12.60
N GLY A 96 4.84 -15.35 12.17
CA GLY A 96 4.05 -16.23 13.03
C GLY A 96 2.86 -15.53 13.69
N GLU A 97 2.29 -14.52 13.03
CA GLU A 97 1.18 -13.70 13.50
C GLU A 97 -0.09 -13.95 12.70
N ASP A 98 -1.24 -13.59 13.31
CA ASP A 98 -2.52 -13.56 12.62
C ASP A 98 -2.55 -12.39 11.60
N GLU A 99 -3.16 -12.61 10.44
CA GLU A 99 -3.26 -11.61 9.38
C GLU A 99 -4.10 -10.38 9.74
N ASN A 100 -4.93 -10.50 10.78
CA ASN A 100 -5.74 -9.40 11.31
C ASN A 100 -5.08 -8.70 12.51
N ALA A 101 -3.87 -9.12 12.90
CA ALA A 101 -3.13 -8.47 13.97
C ALA A 101 -2.79 -7.03 13.59
N SER A 102 -2.81 -6.15 14.59
CA SER A 102 -2.41 -4.76 14.37
C SER A 102 -0.92 -4.67 14.07
N LEU A 103 -0.55 -4.09 12.92
CA LEU A 103 0.86 -3.92 12.56
C LEU A 103 1.68 -3.20 13.64
N PRO A 104 1.21 -2.09 14.26
CA PRO A 104 1.91 -1.45 15.36
C PRO A 104 2.19 -2.40 16.53
N GLU A 105 1.22 -3.22 16.91
CA GLU A 105 1.39 -4.19 18.01
C GLU A 105 2.44 -5.24 17.67
N VAL A 106 2.40 -5.78 16.44
CA VAL A 106 3.41 -6.77 15.99
C VAL A 106 4.81 -6.16 15.96
N VAL A 107 4.93 -4.92 15.46
CA VAL A 107 6.23 -4.23 15.36
C VAL A 107 6.75 -3.77 16.71
N GLU A 108 5.90 -3.44 17.68
CA GLU A 108 6.33 -3.00 19.01
C GLU A 108 6.65 -4.15 19.96
N VAL A 109 5.84 -5.20 19.94
CA VAL A 109 5.94 -6.33 20.86
C VAL A 109 6.67 -7.49 20.18
N TYR A 110 7.92 -7.30 19.83
CA TYR A 110 8.76 -8.39 19.35
C TYR A 110 9.00 -9.48 20.42
N GLY A 111 7.97 -9.80 21.23
CA GLY A 111 8.05 -10.85 22.23
C GLY A 111 8.34 -12.23 21.66
N LYS A 112 8.02 -12.42 20.38
CA LYS A 112 8.34 -13.65 19.64
C LYS A 112 9.72 -13.63 18.97
N MET A 113 10.42 -12.51 18.96
CA MET A 113 11.76 -12.41 18.40
C MET A 113 12.81 -12.79 19.45
N HIS A 114 13.84 -13.53 19.02
CA HIS A 114 14.97 -13.85 19.88
C HIS A 114 15.59 -12.59 20.48
N PRO A 115 15.96 -12.56 21.77
CA PRO A 115 16.40 -11.34 22.46
C PRO A 115 17.56 -10.61 21.79
N GLU A 116 18.54 -11.35 21.26
CA GLU A 116 19.69 -10.74 20.54
C GLU A 116 19.25 -10.06 19.25
N ASP A 117 18.36 -10.70 18.48
CA ASP A 117 17.90 -10.19 17.18
C ASP A 117 16.98 -8.98 17.40
N ARG A 118 16.16 -9.04 18.45
CA ARG A 118 15.34 -7.91 18.91
C ARG A 118 16.20 -6.68 19.24
N LYS A 119 17.33 -6.88 19.92
CA LYS A 119 18.25 -5.78 20.24
C LYS A 119 18.79 -5.11 18.98
N GLN A 120 19.15 -5.88 17.98
CA GLN A 120 19.64 -5.35 16.69
C GLN A 120 18.56 -4.53 15.97
N MET A 121 17.31 -5.02 15.94
CA MET A 121 16.20 -4.31 15.30
C MET A 121 15.86 -3.01 16.03
N LEU A 122 15.85 -3.01 17.36
CA LEU A 122 15.61 -1.80 18.14
C LEU A 122 16.73 -0.77 17.96
N ASP A 123 17.98 -1.18 17.87
CA ASP A 123 19.11 -0.31 17.55
C ASP A 123 18.98 0.31 16.16
N PHE A 124 18.58 -0.51 15.17
CA PHE A 124 18.27 0.00 13.82
C PHE A 124 17.18 1.06 13.85
N PHE A 125 16.05 0.83 14.52
CA PHE A 125 14.96 1.81 14.61
C PHE A 125 15.41 3.10 15.30
N TYR A 126 16.18 2.99 16.36
CA TYR A 126 16.75 4.15 17.03
C TYR A 126 17.64 4.98 16.09
N LYS A 127 18.56 4.32 15.38
CA LYS A 127 19.46 4.98 14.43
C LYS A 127 18.72 5.55 13.21
N ALA A 128 17.69 4.85 12.72
CA ALA A 128 16.84 5.33 11.63
C ALA A 128 16.08 6.62 12.00
N ARG A 129 15.55 6.71 13.23
CA ARG A 129 14.93 7.95 13.74
C ARG A 129 15.87 9.14 13.79
N LEU A 130 17.17 8.89 13.96
CA LEU A 130 18.20 9.91 13.95
C LEU A 130 18.79 10.19 12.56
N GLY A 131 18.29 9.51 11.51
CA GLY A 131 18.83 9.64 10.15
C GLY A 131 20.24 9.07 9.98
N LYS A 132 20.72 8.25 10.92
CA LYS A 132 22.09 7.71 10.93
C LYS A 132 22.26 6.45 10.09
N VAL A 133 21.16 5.79 9.71
CA VAL A 133 21.16 4.57 8.89
C VAL A 133 20.04 4.64 7.87
N LYS A 134 20.23 3.98 6.72
CA LYS A 134 19.27 3.96 5.61
C LYS A 134 18.64 2.60 5.38
N ASP A 135 19.29 1.55 5.82
CA ASP A 135 18.81 0.18 5.63
C ASP A 135 19.27 -0.74 6.77
N PHE A 136 18.58 -1.88 6.84
CA PHE A 136 18.93 -3.02 7.69
C PHE A 136 18.75 -4.30 6.88
N LYS A 137 19.72 -5.19 6.97
CA LYS A 137 19.66 -6.54 6.40
C LYS A 137 20.13 -7.52 7.44
N GLY A 138 19.32 -8.52 7.75
CA GLY A 138 19.67 -9.49 8.76
C GLY A 138 18.79 -10.73 8.72
N GLU A 139 19.22 -11.73 9.45
CA GLU A 139 18.48 -12.95 9.73
C GLU A 139 18.01 -12.89 11.17
N MET A 140 16.75 -13.22 11.40
CA MET A 140 16.10 -13.10 12.70
C MET A 140 15.41 -14.40 13.06
N ARG A 141 15.50 -14.74 14.31
CA ARG A 141 14.81 -15.90 14.89
C ARG A 141 13.47 -15.46 15.46
N ILE A 142 12.41 -16.00 14.89
CA ILE A 142 11.03 -15.80 15.35
C ILE A 142 10.53 -17.08 15.99
N LEU A 143 9.98 -16.99 17.20
CA LEU A 143 9.48 -18.16 17.93
C LEU A 143 8.37 -18.83 17.13
N ARG A 144 8.52 -20.13 16.91
CA ARG A 144 7.50 -20.93 16.22
C ARG A 144 6.22 -20.96 17.02
N PRO A 145 5.04 -20.69 16.42
CA PRO A 145 3.76 -20.74 17.12
C PRO A 145 3.54 -22.07 17.86
N GLY A 146 3.09 -21.98 19.11
CA GLY A 146 2.82 -23.16 19.94
C GLY A 146 4.05 -23.83 20.58
N THR A 147 5.26 -23.27 20.38
CA THR A 147 6.49 -23.79 20.99
C THR A 147 7.12 -22.76 21.94
N LYS A 148 8.06 -23.22 22.79
CA LYS A 148 8.76 -22.34 23.75
C LYS A 148 10.20 -22.03 23.35
N ASP A 149 10.79 -22.84 22.49
CA ASP A 149 12.23 -22.82 22.18
C ASP A 149 12.58 -23.18 20.73
N GLN A 150 11.56 -23.35 19.87
CA GLN A 150 11.81 -23.60 18.46
C GLN A 150 11.68 -22.32 17.67
N TRP A 151 12.64 -22.10 16.78
CA TRP A 151 12.77 -20.85 16.02
C TRP A 151 12.62 -21.08 14.53
N ASN A 152 11.84 -20.21 13.89
CA ASN A 152 11.88 -20.04 12.44
C ASN A 152 12.89 -18.94 12.12
N TRP A 153 13.69 -19.15 11.09
CA TRP A 153 14.66 -18.19 10.60
C TRP A 153 14.02 -17.33 9.51
N ILE A 154 13.98 -16.04 9.75
CA ILE A 154 13.41 -15.07 8.82
C ILE A 154 14.51 -14.13 8.36
N ARG A 155 14.73 -14.06 7.04
CA ARG A 155 15.59 -13.05 6.46
C ARG A 155 14.78 -11.77 6.25
N THR A 156 15.31 -10.65 6.74
CA THR A 156 14.61 -9.36 6.73
C THR A 156 15.51 -8.30 6.07
N ASN A 157 14.94 -7.56 5.14
CA ASN A 157 15.52 -6.35 4.57
C ASN A 157 14.56 -5.18 4.82
N VAL A 158 15.05 -4.13 5.46
CA VAL A 158 14.27 -2.90 5.74
C VAL A 158 15.04 -1.72 5.18
N VAL A 159 14.34 -0.80 4.52
CA VAL A 159 14.92 0.46 4.02
C VAL A 159 14.13 1.65 4.54
N VAL A 160 14.82 2.75 4.79
CA VAL A 160 14.20 4.05 5.03
C VAL A 160 13.81 4.63 3.68
N ASN A 161 12.52 4.54 3.35
CA ASN A 161 11.97 5.01 2.07
C ASN A 161 11.80 6.53 2.03
N GLN A 162 11.35 7.12 3.15
CA GLN A 162 11.25 8.57 3.29
C GLN A 162 11.78 9.00 4.65
N PHE A 163 12.55 10.07 4.67
CA PHE A 163 13.06 10.70 5.90
C PHE A 163 12.74 12.20 5.87
N LYS A 164 11.63 12.58 6.51
CA LYS A 164 11.14 13.96 6.65
C LYS A 164 10.57 14.15 8.06
N PRO A 165 11.42 14.10 9.09
CA PRO A 165 10.97 14.14 10.48
C PRO A 165 10.24 15.45 10.84
N GLU A 166 10.57 16.55 10.16
CA GLU A 166 9.87 17.84 10.28
C GLU A 166 8.40 17.77 9.85
N ASN A 167 8.05 16.85 8.96
CA ASN A 167 6.68 16.58 8.50
C ASN A 167 6.04 15.38 9.22
N GLY A 168 6.66 14.86 10.27
CA GLY A 168 6.18 13.67 10.98
C GLY A 168 6.32 12.37 10.19
N VAL A 169 7.24 12.29 9.21
CA VAL A 169 7.40 11.13 8.35
C VAL A 169 8.81 10.55 8.43
N ILE A 170 8.89 9.33 8.96
CA ILE A 170 10.05 8.43 8.81
C ILE A 170 9.50 7.09 8.37
N GLU A 171 9.39 6.90 7.07
CA GLU A 171 8.74 5.75 6.46
C GLU A 171 9.75 4.65 6.18
N LEU A 172 9.44 3.46 6.69
CA LEU A 172 10.18 2.24 6.42
C LEU A 172 9.41 1.35 5.46
N ILE A 173 10.13 0.70 4.57
CA ILE A 173 9.65 -0.43 3.78
C ILE A 173 10.49 -1.64 4.15
N GLY A 174 9.83 -2.74 4.48
CA GLY A 174 10.46 -3.99 4.83
C GLY A 174 9.93 -5.16 4.03
N ILE A 175 10.83 -6.07 3.66
CA ILE A 175 10.47 -7.39 3.17
C ILE A 175 11.02 -8.45 4.11
N ASN A 176 10.29 -9.53 4.28
CA ASN A 176 10.73 -10.69 5.02
C ASN A 176 10.40 -11.98 4.27
N TYR A 177 11.17 -13.02 4.49
CA TYR A 177 10.88 -14.37 3.98
C TYR A 177 11.50 -15.45 4.88
N ASP A 178 10.79 -16.56 4.97
CA ASP A 178 11.21 -17.72 5.76
C ASP A 178 12.36 -18.44 5.05
N ILE A 179 13.43 -18.70 5.80
CA ILE A 179 14.64 -19.41 5.35
C ILE A 179 14.91 -20.66 6.22
N THR A 180 13.91 -21.10 7.01
CA THR A 180 14.02 -22.24 7.93
C THR A 180 14.34 -23.58 7.25
#